data_4721c620ea7c4fc63b592797562cd903
#
_entry.id   4721c620ea7c4fc63b592797562cd903
#
_cell.length_a   1.000
_cell.length_b   1.000
_cell.length_c   1.000
_cell.angle_alpha   90.00
_cell.angle_beta   90.00
_cell.angle_gamma   90.00
#
_symmetry.space_group_name_H-M   'P 1'
#
loop_
_entity.id
_entity.type
_entity.pdbx_description
1 polymer ?
#
loop_
_entity_poly.entity_id
_entity_poly.type
_entity_poly.pdbx_seq_one_letter_code
_entity_poly.pdbx_strand_id
1 'polypeptide(L)'
;MLENFESISPTAIVTAYPRMFTDIPYEKEIYEWLSKNCNEEVKLDKFLAPEIEARYKLANKLLENYNITQVLELAAGYSSRGLIYSKKGYNYVEMDLENVSKNKVKLLNSIANIPDNLHIIGGNALNGEDYKKCEKYFNKDNEIAVINEGLLRYLTFEEKECVAKNLYNLLKKHGGVWITCDVTPKKFIEKQDQCLPNFNDNLNTVTSRNNLKDRFDDINHIKDFMKKIGFNNVEIHKFIEMKDELKSFEILNVEKNKYDELLENAIVAVISI
;
A
#
# COMPACT_ATOMS: atom_id res chain seq x y z
N MET A 1 13.69 -14.60 -13.65
CA MET A 1 13.29 -13.26 -14.08
C MET A 1 13.30 -12.32 -12.87
N LEU A 2 14.46 -12.11 -12.23
CA LEU A 2 14.65 -11.23 -11.06
C LEU A 2 15.76 -10.17 -11.29
N GLU A 3 16.23 -10.02 -12.52
CA GLU A 3 17.47 -9.26 -12.80
C GLU A 3 17.29 -7.76 -13.05
N ASN A 4 16.06 -7.22 -13.06
CA ASN A 4 15.83 -5.81 -13.40
C ASN A 4 15.42 -4.91 -12.22
N PHE A 5 15.66 -5.30 -10.97
CA PHE A 5 15.25 -4.49 -9.80
C PHE A 5 16.43 -3.81 -9.05
N GLU A 6 17.57 -3.64 -9.69
CA GLU A 6 18.72 -2.94 -9.05
C GLU A 6 18.55 -1.42 -9.03
N SER A 7 17.74 -0.84 -9.91
CA SER A 7 17.40 0.59 -9.95
C SER A 7 16.12 0.88 -9.15
N ILE A 8 15.95 2.13 -8.71
CA ILE A 8 14.69 2.61 -8.15
C ILE A 8 13.63 2.48 -9.24
N SER A 9 12.56 1.75 -8.93
CA SER A 9 11.46 1.59 -9.87
C SER A 9 10.81 2.93 -10.20
N PRO A 10 10.59 3.27 -11.48
CA PRO A 10 9.85 4.47 -11.87
C PRO A 10 8.48 4.60 -11.21
N THR A 11 7.82 3.49 -10.87
CA THR A 11 6.55 3.50 -10.11
C THR A 11 6.69 4.14 -8.74
N ALA A 12 7.85 4.03 -8.08
CA ALA A 12 8.09 4.67 -6.81
C ALA A 12 8.00 6.20 -6.91
N ILE A 13 8.54 6.78 -7.97
CA ILE A 13 8.49 8.23 -8.22
C ILE A 13 7.07 8.68 -8.58
N VAL A 14 6.39 7.94 -9.45
CA VAL A 14 4.99 8.25 -9.86
C VAL A 14 4.06 8.29 -8.65
N THR A 15 4.28 7.44 -7.66
CA THR A 15 3.46 7.40 -6.43
C THR A 15 3.93 8.38 -5.36
N ALA A 16 5.23 8.67 -5.25
CA ALA A 16 5.77 9.62 -4.27
C ALA A 16 5.49 11.07 -4.65
N TYR A 17 5.50 11.42 -5.93
CA TYR A 17 5.28 12.79 -6.39
C TYR A 17 3.95 13.40 -5.92
N PRO A 18 2.78 12.77 -6.13
CA PRO A 18 1.52 13.32 -5.65
C PRO A 18 1.44 13.39 -4.11
N ARG A 19 2.14 12.54 -3.37
CA ARG A 19 2.19 12.60 -1.90
C ARG A 19 2.82 13.88 -1.38
N MET A 20 3.68 14.55 -2.14
CA MET A 20 4.21 15.87 -1.77
C MET A 20 3.13 16.96 -1.60
N PHE A 21 1.97 16.74 -2.19
CA PHE A 21 0.83 17.67 -2.13
C PHE A 21 -0.21 17.23 -1.08
N THR A 22 0.27 16.59 -0.02
CA THR A 22 -0.52 16.11 1.13
C THR A 22 0.12 16.61 2.42
N ASP A 23 -0.53 16.36 3.56
CA ASP A 23 0.04 16.62 4.89
C ASP A 23 0.72 15.38 5.50
N ILE A 24 0.95 14.34 4.70
CA ILE A 24 1.64 13.12 5.17
C ILE A 24 3.11 13.48 5.46
N PRO A 25 3.59 13.22 6.68
CA PRO A 25 4.96 13.57 7.05
C PRO A 25 6.03 12.84 6.21
N TYR A 26 7.14 13.52 5.93
CA TYR A 26 8.33 13.04 5.20
C TYR A 26 8.14 12.81 3.69
N GLU A 27 6.96 12.96 3.13
CA GLU A 27 6.73 12.63 1.70
C GLU A 27 7.48 13.56 0.74
N LYS A 28 7.76 14.79 1.15
CA LYS A 28 8.60 15.72 0.37
C LYS A 28 10.05 15.26 0.32
N GLU A 29 10.62 14.94 1.48
CA GLU A 29 12.00 14.46 1.61
C GLU A 29 12.18 13.11 0.89
N ILE A 30 11.19 12.23 0.98
CA ILE A 30 11.16 10.95 0.26
C ILE A 30 11.20 11.18 -1.25
N TYR A 31 10.33 12.04 -1.78
CA TYR A 31 10.32 12.34 -3.21
C TYR A 31 11.65 12.99 -3.67
N GLU A 32 12.19 13.94 -2.91
CA GLU A 32 13.46 14.58 -3.23
C GLU A 32 14.63 13.58 -3.27
N TRP A 33 14.63 12.60 -2.37
CA TRP A 33 15.62 11.53 -2.38
C TRP A 33 15.44 10.61 -3.59
N LEU A 34 14.22 10.17 -3.85
CA LEU A 34 13.90 9.27 -4.97
C LEU A 34 14.25 9.91 -6.31
N SER A 35 13.88 11.18 -6.51
CA SER A 35 14.14 11.90 -7.76
C SER A 35 15.62 12.09 -8.06
N LYS A 36 16.47 12.20 -7.02
CA LYS A 36 17.94 12.28 -7.17
C LYS A 36 18.59 10.94 -7.50
N ASN A 37 17.92 9.83 -7.19
CA ASN A 37 18.46 8.48 -7.32
C ASN A 37 17.78 7.64 -8.40
N CYS A 38 16.80 8.20 -9.12
CA CYS A 38 16.16 7.58 -10.28
C CYS A 38 16.68 8.24 -11.57
N ASN A 39 17.06 7.42 -12.51
CA ASN A 39 17.61 7.88 -13.79
C ASN A 39 16.58 7.91 -14.94
N GLU A 40 15.32 7.56 -14.65
CA GLU A 40 14.28 7.48 -15.66
C GLU A 40 13.36 8.70 -15.63
N GLU A 41 13.07 9.25 -16.81
CA GLU A 41 12.05 10.28 -16.95
C GLU A 41 10.66 9.63 -16.89
N VAL A 42 9.82 10.11 -15.97
CA VAL A 42 8.44 9.65 -15.78
C VAL A 42 7.47 10.82 -15.84
N LYS A 43 6.30 10.57 -16.40
CA LYS A 43 5.23 11.56 -16.38
C LYS A 43 4.63 11.63 -14.97
N LEU A 44 4.65 12.81 -14.38
CA LEU A 44 4.18 13.09 -13.03
C LEU A 44 2.82 13.79 -13.06
N ASP A 45 1.92 13.35 -12.17
CA ASP A 45 0.60 13.97 -12.02
C ASP A 45 0.30 14.25 -10.54
N LYS A 46 0.27 15.55 -10.17
CA LYS A 46 -0.06 15.98 -8.82
C LYS A 46 -1.54 15.82 -8.47
N PHE A 47 -2.43 15.75 -9.47
CA PHE A 47 -3.87 15.63 -9.25
C PHE A 47 -4.30 14.23 -8.77
N LEU A 48 -3.36 13.28 -8.68
CA LEU A 48 -3.53 12.01 -7.97
C LEU A 48 -3.47 12.16 -6.43
N ALA A 49 -3.01 13.30 -5.91
CA ALA A 49 -2.81 13.48 -4.48
C ALA A 49 -4.07 13.18 -3.64
N PRO A 50 -5.29 13.63 -3.99
CA PRO A 50 -6.46 13.33 -3.18
C PRO A 50 -6.79 11.84 -3.07
N GLU A 51 -6.62 11.08 -4.15
CA GLU A 51 -6.85 9.62 -4.15
C GLU A 51 -5.80 8.90 -3.29
N ILE A 52 -4.53 9.24 -3.48
CA ILE A 52 -3.41 8.63 -2.75
C ILE A 52 -3.46 9.00 -1.26
N GLU A 53 -3.81 10.24 -0.93
CA GLU A 53 -3.99 10.69 0.45
C GLU A 53 -5.16 9.96 1.13
N ALA A 54 -6.31 9.84 0.45
CA ALA A 54 -7.48 9.15 0.96
C ALA A 54 -7.16 7.68 1.28
N ARG A 55 -6.48 7.00 0.36
CA ARG A 55 -6.04 5.62 0.53
C ARG A 55 -5.13 5.44 1.74
N TYR A 56 -4.10 6.29 1.86
CA TYR A 56 -3.15 6.27 2.95
C TYR A 56 -3.82 6.54 4.31
N LYS A 57 -4.63 7.60 4.39
CA LYS A 57 -5.31 8.00 5.63
C LYS A 57 -6.38 6.99 6.05
N LEU A 58 -7.14 6.44 5.11
CA LEU A 58 -8.14 5.42 5.42
C LEU A 58 -7.51 4.15 5.98
N ALA A 59 -6.43 3.66 5.38
CA ALA A 59 -5.71 2.50 5.90
C ALA A 59 -5.18 2.76 7.33
N ASN A 60 -4.67 3.95 7.59
CA ASN A 60 -4.20 4.35 8.91
C ASN A 60 -5.34 4.43 9.95
N LYS A 61 -6.47 5.04 9.58
CA LYS A 61 -7.67 5.14 10.44
C LYS A 61 -8.20 3.75 10.80
N LEU A 62 -8.23 2.84 9.83
CA LEU A 62 -8.63 1.45 10.07
C LEU A 62 -7.64 0.73 10.99
N LEU A 63 -6.32 0.88 10.79
CA LEU A 63 -5.32 0.34 11.71
C LEU A 63 -5.53 0.83 13.15
N GLU A 64 -5.74 2.13 13.33
CA GLU A 64 -5.94 2.73 14.65
C GLU A 64 -7.23 2.24 15.32
N ASN A 65 -8.30 1.97 14.57
CA ASN A 65 -9.57 1.47 15.10
C ASN A 65 -9.46 0.07 15.73
N TYR A 66 -8.53 -0.78 15.25
CA TYR A 66 -8.33 -2.12 15.80
C TYR A 66 -7.44 -2.15 17.06
N ASN A 67 -6.77 -1.05 17.40
CA ASN A 67 -5.84 -0.97 18.54
C ASN A 67 -4.71 -2.03 18.52
N ILE A 68 -4.37 -2.55 17.35
CA ILE A 68 -3.29 -3.53 17.16
C ILE A 68 -1.99 -2.77 16.92
N THR A 69 -1.01 -2.97 17.78
CA THR A 69 0.26 -2.24 17.76
C THR A 69 1.43 -3.03 17.15
N GLN A 70 1.20 -4.26 16.70
CA GLN A 70 2.14 -5.03 15.89
C GLN A 70 1.69 -5.00 14.44
N VAL A 71 2.52 -4.48 13.55
CA VAL A 71 2.16 -4.27 12.15
C VAL A 71 3.16 -4.92 11.22
N LEU A 72 2.67 -5.66 10.22
CA LEU A 72 3.42 -6.09 9.05
C LEU A 72 2.93 -5.32 7.83
N GLU A 73 3.77 -4.50 7.22
CA GLU A 73 3.47 -3.86 5.94
C GLU A 73 4.18 -4.61 4.81
N LEU A 74 3.39 -5.17 3.88
CA LEU A 74 3.90 -5.87 2.70
C LEU A 74 4.03 -4.92 1.52
N ALA A 75 5.10 -5.07 0.75
CA ALA A 75 5.44 -4.20 -0.36
C ALA A 75 5.42 -2.72 0.08
N ALA A 76 6.05 -2.46 1.24
CA ALA A 76 6.04 -1.17 1.92
C ALA A 76 6.65 -0.04 1.08
N GLY A 77 7.41 -0.37 0.03
CA GLY A 77 8.03 0.58 -0.87
C GLY A 77 8.81 1.63 -0.10
N TYR A 78 8.58 2.90 -0.47
CA TYR A 78 9.19 4.05 0.20
C TYR A 78 8.18 4.85 1.05
N SER A 79 7.09 4.20 1.50
CA SER A 79 6.11 4.81 2.40
C SER A 79 6.74 5.28 3.71
N SER A 80 6.31 6.43 4.23
CA SER A 80 6.72 6.94 5.55
C SER A 80 5.98 6.27 6.72
N ARG A 81 4.97 5.42 6.45
CA ARG A 81 4.06 4.86 7.46
C ARG A 81 4.80 4.16 8.59
N GLY A 82 5.72 3.24 8.27
CA GLY A 82 6.48 2.52 9.29
C GLY A 82 7.28 3.45 10.21
N LEU A 83 7.94 4.47 9.66
CA LEU A 83 8.66 5.47 10.44
C LEU A 83 7.72 6.25 11.38
N ILE A 84 6.54 6.64 10.89
CA ILE A 84 5.55 7.42 11.65
C ILE A 84 4.98 6.57 12.79
N TYR A 85 4.56 5.33 12.50
CA TYR A 85 3.93 4.46 13.50
C TYR A 85 4.93 3.92 14.52
N SER A 86 6.17 3.64 14.12
CA SER A 86 7.24 3.27 15.07
C SER A 86 7.52 4.39 16.07
N LYS A 87 7.50 5.65 15.64
CA LYS A 87 7.61 6.81 16.55
C LYS A 87 6.41 6.96 17.50
N LYS A 88 5.24 6.42 17.12
CA LYS A 88 4.06 6.31 18.01
C LYS A 88 4.14 5.10 18.95
N GLY A 89 5.20 4.28 18.90
CA GLY A 89 5.40 3.12 19.77
C GLY A 89 4.89 1.78 19.20
N TYR A 90 4.48 1.74 17.94
CA TYR A 90 4.11 0.47 17.26
C TYR A 90 5.36 -0.36 16.98
N ASN A 91 5.27 -1.67 17.15
CA ASN A 91 6.27 -2.60 16.64
C ASN A 91 5.98 -2.84 15.14
N TYR A 92 6.78 -2.24 14.27
CA TYR A 92 6.48 -2.16 12.85
C TYR A 92 7.51 -2.92 12.02
N VAL A 93 7.03 -3.87 11.25
CA VAL A 93 7.86 -4.66 10.32
C VAL A 93 7.43 -4.33 8.90
N GLU A 94 8.35 -3.87 8.09
CA GLU A 94 8.16 -3.66 6.65
C GLU A 94 8.85 -4.77 5.88
N MET A 95 8.16 -5.37 4.93
CA MET A 95 8.75 -6.34 4.00
C MET A 95 8.56 -5.89 2.57
N ASP A 96 9.68 -5.79 1.85
CA ASP A 96 9.71 -5.52 0.41
C ASP A 96 10.87 -6.26 -0.23
N LEU A 97 10.96 -6.24 -1.55
CA LEU A 97 12.09 -6.82 -2.27
C LEU A 97 13.42 -6.30 -1.72
N GLU A 98 14.43 -7.14 -1.76
CA GLU A 98 15.74 -6.89 -1.11
C GLU A 98 16.35 -5.53 -1.46
N ASN A 99 16.30 -5.13 -2.75
CA ASN A 99 16.85 -3.84 -3.19
C ASN A 99 16.02 -2.67 -2.66
N VAL A 100 14.68 -2.79 -2.64
CA VAL A 100 13.77 -1.74 -2.14
C VAL A 100 14.04 -1.54 -0.66
N SER A 101 14.10 -2.62 0.11
CA SER A 101 14.41 -2.59 1.54
C SER A 101 15.76 -1.94 1.84
N LYS A 102 16.82 -2.30 1.11
CA LYS A 102 18.14 -1.68 1.25
C LYS A 102 18.14 -0.19 0.92
N ASN A 103 17.48 0.20 -0.16
CA ASN A 103 17.37 1.61 -0.54
C ASN A 103 16.53 2.40 0.45
N LYS A 104 15.44 1.81 0.98
CA LYS A 104 14.62 2.44 2.02
C LYS A 104 15.42 2.73 3.30
N VAL A 105 16.26 1.80 3.74
CA VAL A 105 17.16 2.04 4.90
C VAL A 105 18.08 3.24 4.62
N LYS A 106 18.66 3.34 3.42
CA LYS A 106 19.51 4.50 3.05
C LYS A 106 18.71 5.80 3.05
N LEU A 107 17.51 5.78 2.46
CA LEU A 107 16.61 6.93 2.44
C LEU A 107 16.25 7.37 3.86
N LEU A 108 15.74 6.46 4.70
CA LEU A 108 15.29 6.82 6.04
C LEU A 108 16.45 7.35 6.91
N ASN A 109 17.64 6.77 6.82
CA ASN A 109 18.83 7.29 7.50
C ASN A 109 19.24 8.69 7.04
N SER A 110 18.86 9.11 5.83
CA SER A 110 19.15 10.46 5.33
C SER A 110 18.14 11.53 5.79
N ILE A 111 16.95 11.13 6.25
CA ILE A 111 15.87 12.06 6.61
C ILE A 111 15.47 11.99 8.09
N ALA A 112 15.78 10.89 8.80
CA ALA A 112 15.40 10.70 10.19
C ALA A 112 16.26 9.62 10.85
N ASN A 113 16.23 9.59 12.21
CA ASN A 113 16.70 8.42 12.95
C ASN A 113 15.67 7.31 12.85
N ILE A 114 16.09 6.11 12.47
CA ILE A 114 15.21 4.92 12.42
C ILE A 114 15.04 4.42 13.87
N PRO A 115 13.77 4.33 14.36
CA PRO A 115 13.50 3.77 15.69
C PRO A 115 13.84 2.28 15.78
N ASP A 116 14.24 1.78 16.94
CA ASP A 116 14.59 0.36 17.16
C ASP A 116 13.42 -0.60 16.93
N ASN A 117 12.20 -0.12 17.02
CA ASN A 117 10.95 -0.86 16.77
C ASN A 117 10.46 -0.76 15.32
N LEU A 118 11.26 -0.22 14.39
CA LEU A 118 11.05 -0.30 12.95
C LEU A 118 12.03 -1.31 12.33
N HIS A 119 11.50 -2.38 11.76
CA HIS A 119 12.30 -3.44 11.13
C HIS A 119 12.02 -3.48 9.63
N ILE A 120 13.05 -3.30 8.81
CA ILE A 120 12.94 -3.28 7.35
C ILE A 120 13.60 -4.54 6.81
N ILE A 121 12.80 -5.43 6.23
CA ILE A 121 13.20 -6.80 5.87
C ILE A 121 13.12 -7.01 4.36
N GLY A 122 14.20 -7.51 3.77
CA GLY A 122 14.19 -8.00 2.40
C GLY A 122 13.45 -9.33 2.29
N GLY A 123 12.42 -9.39 1.43
CA GLY A 123 11.62 -10.59 1.22
C GLY A 123 10.62 -10.44 0.08
N ASN A 124 10.02 -11.57 -0.31
CA ASN A 124 9.01 -11.63 -1.35
C ASN A 124 7.68 -12.09 -0.74
N ALA A 125 6.62 -11.31 -0.91
CA ALA A 125 5.28 -11.63 -0.40
C ALA A 125 4.70 -12.96 -0.96
N LEU A 126 5.21 -13.46 -2.07
CA LEU A 126 4.86 -14.77 -2.62
C LEU A 126 5.56 -15.94 -1.89
N ASN A 127 6.64 -15.67 -1.14
CA ASN A 127 7.42 -16.69 -0.48
C ASN A 127 7.04 -16.82 1.01
N GLY A 128 6.36 -17.88 1.41
CA GLY A 128 5.95 -18.13 2.80
C GLY A 128 7.11 -18.19 3.82
N GLU A 129 8.33 -18.54 3.38
CA GLU A 129 9.50 -18.54 4.27
C GLU A 129 9.95 -17.13 4.66
N ASP A 130 9.68 -16.12 3.82
CA ASP A 130 10.07 -14.75 4.14
C ASP A 130 9.20 -14.14 5.26
N TYR A 131 7.96 -14.62 5.42
CA TYR A 131 7.12 -14.23 6.56
C TYR A 131 7.73 -14.68 7.90
N LYS A 132 8.42 -15.84 7.94
CA LYS A 132 9.12 -16.31 9.15
C LYS A 132 10.27 -15.36 9.57
N LYS A 133 10.86 -14.61 8.61
CA LYS A 133 11.86 -13.58 8.94
C LYS A 133 11.20 -12.41 9.68
N CYS A 134 9.98 -12.04 9.27
CA CYS A 134 9.20 -10.98 9.90
C CYS A 134 8.67 -11.40 11.28
N GLU A 135 8.19 -12.63 11.42
CA GLU A 135 7.64 -13.17 12.66
C GLU A 135 8.61 -13.11 13.86
N LYS A 136 9.93 -13.08 13.62
CA LYS A 136 10.94 -12.98 14.68
C LYS A 136 10.83 -11.71 15.50
N TYR A 137 10.20 -10.68 14.94
CA TYR A 137 10.04 -9.37 15.55
C TYR A 137 8.70 -9.21 16.26
N PHE A 138 7.78 -10.19 16.15
CA PHE A 138 6.47 -10.14 16.77
C PHE A 138 6.42 -10.93 18.09
N ASN A 139 5.70 -10.36 19.05
CA ASN A 139 5.29 -11.11 20.22
C ASN A 139 4.18 -12.10 19.80
N LYS A 140 4.34 -13.37 20.17
CA LYS A 140 3.44 -14.45 19.76
C LYS A 140 2.05 -14.37 20.39
N ASP A 141 1.94 -13.69 21.52
CA ASP A 141 0.70 -13.56 22.29
C ASP A 141 -0.14 -12.36 21.87
N ASN A 142 0.36 -11.55 20.92
CA ASN A 142 -0.32 -10.34 20.47
C ASN A 142 -0.79 -10.48 19.02
N GLU A 143 -1.93 -9.89 18.72
CA GLU A 143 -2.48 -9.80 17.36
C GLU A 143 -1.58 -8.98 16.43
N ILE A 144 -1.69 -9.26 15.13
CA ILE A 144 -0.95 -8.57 14.07
C ILE A 144 -1.92 -7.90 13.11
N ALA A 145 -1.70 -6.64 12.81
CA ALA A 145 -2.31 -5.98 11.66
C ALA A 145 -1.38 -6.12 10.46
N VAL A 146 -1.89 -6.67 9.35
CA VAL A 146 -1.15 -6.67 8.08
C VAL A 146 -1.69 -5.57 7.19
N ILE A 147 -0.81 -4.79 6.56
CA ILE A 147 -1.18 -3.74 5.60
C ILE A 147 -0.49 -4.01 4.27
N ASN A 148 -1.19 -3.80 3.16
CA ASN A 148 -0.54 -3.65 1.87
C ASN A 148 -1.21 -2.57 1.03
N GLU A 149 -0.37 -1.82 0.32
CA GLU A 149 -0.75 -0.75 -0.59
C GLU A 149 0.14 -0.79 -1.83
N GLY A 150 -0.44 -1.12 -2.98
CA GLY A 150 0.30 -1.20 -4.25
C GLY A 150 0.97 -2.57 -4.50
N LEU A 151 0.47 -3.67 -3.93
CA LEU A 151 0.96 -5.03 -4.15
C LEU A 151 0.04 -5.84 -5.06
N LEU A 152 -1.18 -6.15 -4.58
CA LEU A 152 -2.05 -7.13 -5.26
C LEU A 152 -2.48 -6.67 -6.65
N ARG A 153 -2.48 -5.38 -6.90
CA ARG A 153 -2.84 -4.83 -8.21
C ARG A 153 -1.91 -5.29 -9.35
N TYR A 154 -0.70 -5.75 -9.04
CA TYR A 154 0.30 -6.22 -10.01
C TYR A 154 0.39 -7.74 -10.11
N LEU A 155 -0.39 -8.45 -9.32
CA LEU A 155 -0.35 -9.91 -9.22
C LEU A 155 -1.47 -10.55 -10.04
N THR A 156 -1.18 -11.74 -10.58
CA THR A 156 -2.21 -12.64 -11.14
C THR A 156 -3.11 -13.17 -10.02
N PHE A 157 -4.26 -13.78 -10.36
CA PHE A 157 -5.13 -14.38 -9.34
C PHE A 157 -4.43 -15.52 -8.58
N GLU A 158 -3.59 -16.31 -9.25
CA GLU A 158 -2.78 -17.35 -8.61
C GLU A 158 -1.77 -16.76 -7.62
N GLU A 159 -1.11 -15.67 -7.98
CA GLU A 159 -0.17 -14.94 -7.10
C GLU A 159 -0.92 -14.28 -5.92
N LYS A 160 -2.11 -13.69 -6.15
CA LYS A 160 -2.98 -13.17 -5.07
C LYS A 160 -3.40 -14.28 -4.11
N GLU A 161 -3.77 -15.45 -4.63
CA GLU A 161 -4.12 -16.61 -3.82
C GLU A 161 -2.92 -17.07 -2.96
N CYS A 162 -1.71 -17.04 -3.52
CA CYS A 162 -0.49 -17.35 -2.78
C CYS A 162 -0.27 -16.38 -1.61
N VAL A 163 -0.31 -15.06 -1.86
CA VAL A 163 -0.19 -14.03 -0.81
C VAL A 163 -1.28 -14.21 0.25
N ALA A 164 -2.54 -14.36 -0.16
CA ALA A 164 -3.65 -14.48 0.76
C ALA A 164 -3.57 -15.76 1.62
N LYS A 165 -3.06 -16.89 1.09
CA LYS A 165 -2.79 -18.10 1.87
C LYS A 165 -1.66 -17.89 2.89
N ASN A 166 -0.60 -17.20 2.52
CA ASN A 166 0.48 -16.86 3.45
C ASN A 166 -0.06 -16.00 4.60
N LEU A 167 -0.89 -15.01 4.30
CA LEU A 167 -1.51 -14.15 5.30
C LEU A 167 -2.55 -14.89 6.15
N TYR A 168 -3.34 -15.78 5.56
CA TYR A 168 -4.25 -16.63 6.32
C TYR A 168 -3.50 -17.47 7.38
N ASN A 169 -2.37 -18.06 6.99
CA ASN A 169 -1.56 -18.86 7.92
C ASN A 169 -0.96 -17.99 9.03
N LEU A 170 -0.51 -16.78 8.71
CA LEU A 170 0.02 -15.82 9.69
C LEU A 170 -1.07 -15.40 10.69
N LEU A 171 -2.24 -14.95 10.18
CA LEU A 171 -3.34 -14.50 11.03
C LEU A 171 -4.02 -15.63 11.80
N LYS A 172 -4.03 -16.85 11.27
CA LYS A 172 -4.49 -18.03 12.02
C LYS A 172 -3.62 -18.31 13.25
N LYS A 173 -2.34 -17.96 13.20
CA LYS A 173 -1.39 -18.16 14.29
C LYS A 173 -1.43 -17.05 15.33
N HIS A 174 -1.56 -15.80 14.90
CA HIS A 174 -1.44 -14.61 15.75
C HIS A 174 -2.77 -13.93 16.06
N GLY A 175 -3.81 -14.17 15.25
CA GLY A 175 -5.01 -13.33 15.24
C GLY A 175 -4.78 -12.01 14.53
N GLY A 176 -5.80 -11.15 14.54
CA GLY A 176 -5.75 -9.81 14.00
C GLY A 176 -6.39 -9.66 12.63
N VAL A 177 -5.92 -8.69 11.83
CA VAL A 177 -6.59 -8.25 10.60
C VAL A 177 -5.61 -8.02 9.44
N TRP A 178 -6.12 -8.15 8.22
CA TRP A 178 -5.45 -7.74 7.00
C TRP A 178 -6.18 -6.56 6.36
N ILE A 179 -5.52 -5.41 6.26
CA ILE A 179 -6.00 -4.18 5.64
C ILE A 179 -5.36 -4.07 4.27
N THR A 180 -6.17 -4.14 3.21
CA THR A 180 -5.64 -4.06 1.84
C THR A 180 -6.32 -2.98 1.02
N CYS A 181 -5.50 -2.15 0.35
CA CYS A 181 -5.96 -1.09 -0.54
C CYS A 181 -6.01 -1.53 -2.02
N ASP A 182 -5.77 -2.81 -2.30
CA ASP A 182 -5.46 -3.28 -3.66
C ASP A 182 -6.54 -4.18 -4.27
N VAL A 183 -7.67 -4.36 -3.60
CA VAL A 183 -8.78 -5.21 -4.08
C VAL A 183 -9.80 -4.42 -4.90
N THR A 184 -9.34 -3.40 -5.59
CA THR A 184 -10.18 -2.46 -6.33
C THR A 184 -10.91 -3.17 -7.48
N PRO A 185 -12.25 -3.09 -7.56
CA PRO A 185 -13.02 -3.63 -8.67
C PRO A 185 -12.71 -2.98 -10.02
N LYS A 186 -12.93 -3.70 -11.12
CA LYS A 186 -12.74 -3.21 -12.50
C LYS A 186 -13.43 -1.87 -12.74
N LYS A 187 -14.66 -1.73 -12.25
CA LYS A 187 -15.45 -0.50 -12.36
C LYS A 187 -14.71 0.74 -11.83
N PHE A 188 -13.88 0.61 -10.80
CA PHE A 188 -13.09 1.71 -10.28
C PHE A 188 -12.04 2.20 -11.28
N ILE A 189 -11.39 1.28 -11.98
CA ILE A 189 -10.36 1.61 -12.96
C ILE A 189 -10.95 2.41 -14.11
N GLU A 190 -12.13 2.01 -14.60
CA GLU A 190 -12.86 2.73 -15.63
C GLU A 190 -13.20 4.16 -15.19
N LYS A 191 -13.58 4.34 -13.91
CA LYS A 191 -13.86 5.67 -13.35
C LYS A 191 -12.59 6.49 -13.15
N GLN A 192 -11.52 5.88 -12.69
CA GLN A 192 -10.23 6.54 -12.55
C GLN A 192 -9.72 7.07 -13.89
N ASP A 193 -9.84 6.30 -14.97
CA ASP A 193 -9.46 6.73 -16.31
C ASP A 193 -10.30 7.89 -16.84
N GLN A 194 -11.60 7.92 -16.47
CA GLN A 194 -12.48 9.05 -16.83
C GLN A 194 -12.13 10.34 -16.09
N CYS A 195 -11.80 10.24 -14.79
CA CYS A 195 -11.47 11.39 -13.94
C CYS A 195 -10.03 11.88 -14.12
N LEU A 196 -9.11 10.95 -14.37
CA LEU A 196 -7.66 11.18 -14.46
C LEU A 196 -7.10 10.52 -15.73
N PRO A 197 -7.35 11.11 -16.91
CA PRO A 197 -6.89 10.55 -18.18
C PRO A 197 -5.37 10.31 -18.18
N ASN A 198 -4.98 9.14 -18.67
CA ASN A 198 -3.59 8.67 -18.77
C ASN A 198 -2.92 8.18 -17.47
N PHE A 199 -3.62 8.10 -16.33
CA PHE A 199 -3.01 7.59 -15.10
C PHE A 199 -2.62 6.09 -15.23
N ASN A 200 -3.56 5.27 -15.69
CA ASN A 200 -3.29 3.85 -15.90
C ASN A 200 -2.31 3.61 -17.06
N ASP A 201 -2.31 4.44 -18.10
CA ASP A 201 -1.34 4.36 -19.19
C ASP A 201 0.08 4.63 -18.67
N ASN A 202 0.26 5.60 -17.79
CA ASN A 202 1.56 5.88 -17.18
C ASN A 202 2.04 4.75 -16.27
N LEU A 203 1.13 4.12 -15.49
CA LEU A 203 1.45 2.94 -14.71
C LEU A 203 1.72 1.71 -15.60
N ASN A 204 0.98 1.54 -16.71
CA ASN A 204 1.17 0.44 -17.64
C ASN A 204 2.50 0.53 -18.40
N THR A 205 2.96 1.73 -18.73
CA THR A 205 4.28 1.94 -19.37
C THR A 205 5.43 1.60 -18.43
N VAL A 206 5.23 1.78 -17.14
CA VAL A 206 6.23 1.55 -16.08
C VAL A 206 6.17 0.12 -15.52
N THR A 207 4.98 -0.49 -15.54
CA THR A 207 4.78 -1.87 -15.06
C THR A 207 4.17 -2.72 -16.15
N SER A 208 4.93 -3.62 -16.74
CA SER A 208 4.45 -4.61 -17.74
C SER A 208 3.36 -5.58 -17.18
N ARG A 209 2.90 -5.39 -15.96
CA ARG A 209 2.01 -6.31 -15.21
C ARG A 209 0.64 -5.75 -14.82
N ASN A 210 0.23 -4.57 -15.26
CA ASN A 210 -1.10 -4.04 -14.92
C ASN A 210 -2.17 -4.67 -15.85
N ASN A 211 -2.60 -5.89 -15.54
CA ASN A 211 -3.50 -6.66 -16.38
C ASN A 211 -4.93 -6.58 -15.86
N LEU A 212 -5.85 -5.99 -16.63
CA LEU A 212 -7.27 -5.88 -16.29
C LEU A 212 -7.94 -7.23 -16.04
N LYS A 213 -7.47 -8.32 -16.68
CA LYS A 213 -8.02 -9.67 -16.46
C LYS A 213 -7.83 -10.17 -15.03
N ASP A 214 -6.78 -9.68 -14.34
CA ASP A 214 -6.44 -10.06 -12.98
C ASP A 214 -7.05 -9.13 -11.92
N ARG A 215 -8.09 -8.35 -12.26
CA ARG A 215 -8.82 -7.50 -11.34
C ARG A 215 -10.13 -8.14 -10.91
N PHE A 216 -10.52 -7.90 -9.65
CA PHE A 216 -11.84 -8.30 -9.16
C PHE A 216 -12.95 -7.60 -9.95
N ASP A 217 -14.02 -8.33 -10.27
CA ASP A 217 -15.14 -7.76 -11.00
C ASP A 217 -15.97 -6.81 -10.12
N ASP A 218 -16.26 -7.26 -8.89
CA ASP A 218 -17.03 -6.52 -7.89
C ASP A 218 -16.68 -6.96 -6.45
N ILE A 219 -17.42 -6.44 -5.48
CA ILE A 219 -17.25 -6.74 -4.05
C ILE A 219 -17.58 -8.22 -3.74
N ASN A 220 -18.56 -8.82 -4.44
CA ASN A 220 -18.90 -10.22 -4.21
C ASN A 220 -17.76 -11.13 -4.65
N HIS A 221 -17.13 -10.84 -5.80
CA HIS A 221 -15.96 -11.57 -6.25
C HIS A 221 -14.82 -11.49 -5.22
N ILE A 222 -14.60 -10.34 -4.59
CA ILE A 222 -13.61 -10.20 -3.50
C ILE A 222 -13.97 -11.12 -2.32
N LYS A 223 -15.23 -11.06 -1.86
CA LYS A 223 -15.70 -11.88 -0.73
C LYS A 223 -15.61 -13.37 -1.01
N ASP A 224 -16.01 -13.81 -2.19
CA ASP A 224 -15.96 -15.22 -2.60
C ASP A 224 -14.49 -15.71 -2.70
N PHE A 225 -13.60 -14.88 -3.24
CA PHE A 225 -12.18 -15.18 -3.31
C PHE A 225 -11.59 -15.34 -1.90
N MET A 226 -11.85 -14.44 -0.97
CA MET A 226 -11.32 -14.50 0.39
C MET A 226 -11.92 -15.67 1.16
N LYS A 227 -13.21 -15.95 0.99
CA LYS A 227 -13.90 -17.10 1.59
C LYS A 227 -13.31 -18.44 1.12
N LYS A 228 -12.98 -18.57 -0.16
CA LYS A 228 -12.34 -19.76 -0.72
C LYS A 228 -10.99 -20.07 -0.03
N ILE A 229 -10.27 -19.03 0.43
CA ILE A 229 -9.00 -19.19 1.13
C ILE A 229 -9.21 -19.57 2.59
N GLY A 230 -10.33 -19.17 3.20
CA GLY A 230 -10.69 -19.49 4.58
C GLY A 230 -10.98 -18.26 5.46
N PHE A 231 -10.90 -17.05 4.90
CA PHE A 231 -11.30 -15.84 5.62
C PHE A 231 -12.83 -15.78 5.76
N ASN A 232 -13.31 -15.38 6.94
CA ASN A 232 -14.74 -15.38 7.26
C ASN A 232 -15.36 -14.00 7.16
N ASN A 233 -14.56 -12.94 7.37
CA ASN A 233 -15.06 -11.57 7.35
C ASN A 233 -14.30 -10.72 6.33
N VAL A 234 -15.05 -9.93 5.56
CA VAL A 234 -14.53 -8.93 4.62
C VAL A 234 -15.38 -7.68 4.74
N GLU A 235 -14.84 -6.69 5.42
CA GLU A 235 -15.42 -5.36 5.57
C GLU A 235 -14.90 -4.43 4.48
N ILE A 236 -15.76 -3.61 3.90
CA ILE A 236 -15.41 -2.70 2.81
C ILE A 236 -15.63 -1.27 3.27
N HIS A 237 -14.58 -0.47 3.14
CA HIS A 237 -14.57 0.96 3.41
C HIS A 237 -14.24 1.74 2.14
N LYS A 238 -14.85 2.90 1.96
CA LYS A 238 -14.67 3.71 0.75
C LYS A 238 -13.77 4.89 1.02
N PHE A 239 -12.98 5.29 0.03
CA PHE A 239 -12.09 6.45 0.15
C PHE A 239 -12.84 7.75 0.44
N ILE A 240 -14.11 7.85 0.04
CA ILE A 240 -14.97 9.02 0.30
C ILE A 240 -15.15 9.30 1.81
N GLU A 241 -14.97 8.29 2.67
CA GLU A 241 -15.01 8.45 4.13
C GLU A 241 -13.94 9.39 4.67
N MET A 242 -12.90 9.64 3.86
CA MET A 242 -11.78 10.54 4.21
C MET A 242 -11.90 11.94 3.58
N LYS A 243 -12.90 12.20 2.73
CA LYS A 243 -12.99 13.40 1.88
C LYS A 243 -12.74 14.71 2.63
N ASP A 244 -13.30 14.86 3.83
CA ASP A 244 -13.18 16.09 4.62
C ASP A 244 -11.83 16.23 5.35
N GLU A 245 -11.07 15.13 5.45
CA GLU A 245 -9.75 15.08 6.07
C GLU A 245 -8.60 15.29 5.08
N LEU A 246 -8.90 15.37 3.74
CA LEU A 246 -7.87 15.48 2.70
C LEU A 246 -7.37 16.92 2.58
N LYS A 247 -6.08 17.11 2.88
CA LYS A 247 -5.39 18.42 2.75
C LYS A 247 -4.95 18.73 1.33
N SER A 248 -4.79 17.72 0.49
CA SER A 248 -4.46 17.88 -0.92
C SER A 248 -5.44 18.76 -1.68
N PHE A 249 -6.71 18.79 -1.32
CA PHE A 249 -7.69 19.70 -1.94
C PHE A 249 -7.34 21.18 -1.72
N GLU A 250 -6.92 21.52 -0.50
CA GLU A 250 -6.49 22.89 -0.15
C GLU A 250 -5.15 23.21 -0.83
N ILE A 251 -4.18 22.29 -0.73
CA ILE A 251 -2.81 22.48 -1.26
C ILE A 251 -2.83 22.66 -2.78
N LEU A 252 -3.66 21.90 -3.48
CA LEU A 252 -3.78 21.94 -4.95
C LEU A 252 -4.77 23.00 -5.44
N ASN A 253 -5.55 23.59 -4.54
CA ASN A 253 -6.66 24.51 -4.87
C ASN A 253 -7.65 23.89 -5.88
N VAL A 254 -8.12 22.66 -5.57
CA VAL A 254 -9.08 21.91 -6.40
C VAL A 254 -10.41 21.71 -5.68
N GLU A 255 -11.48 21.64 -6.46
CA GLU A 255 -12.83 21.45 -5.94
C GLU A 255 -13.04 19.98 -5.50
N LYS A 256 -13.44 19.78 -4.24
CA LYS A 256 -13.64 18.44 -3.63
C LYS A 256 -14.64 17.58 -4.40
N ASN A 257 -15.72 18.19 -4.94
CA ASN A 257 -16.79 17.45 -5.63
C ASN A 257 -16.35 16.80 -6.96
N LYS A 258 -15.29 17.29 -7.57
CA LYS A 258 -14.72 16.68 -8.79
C LYS A 258 -14.15 15.27 -8.53
N TYR A 259 -13.86 14.94 -7.27
CA TYR A 259 -13.30 13.65 -6.85
C TYR A 259 -14.35 12.71 -6.24
N ASP A 260 -15.60 13.12 -6.10
CA ASP A 260 -16.63 12.33 -5.41
C ASP A 260 -16.82 10.96 -6.07
N GLU A 261 -16.96 10.91 -7.38
CA GLU A 261 -17.14 9.65 -8.09
C GLU A 261 -15.90 8.74 -7.98
N LEU A 262 -14.70 9.31 -8.02
CA LEU A 262 -13.46 8.60 -7.84
C LEU A 262 -13.38 7.99 -6.43
N LEU A 263 -13.59 8.80 -5.39
CA LEU A 263 -13.49 8.38 -3.99
C LEU A 263 -14.61 7.40 -3.59
N GLU A 264 -15.81 7.51 -4.16
CA GLU A 264 -16.92 6.58 -3.94
C GLU A 264 -16.67 5.18 -4.49
N ASN A 265 -15.88 5.05 -5.54
CA ASN A 265 -15.61 3.77 -6.20
C ASN A 265 -14.31 3.10 -5.72
N ALA A 266 -13.44 3.82 -5.01
CA ALA A 266 -12.19 3.29 -4.45
C ALA A 266 -12.42 2.73 -3.05
N ILE A 267 -11.79 1.60 -2.75
CA ILE A 267 -12.05 0.86 -1.51
C ILE A 267 -10.78 0.38 -0.81
N VAL A 268 -10.90 0.26 0.51
CA VAL A 268 -10.03 -0.55 1.38
C VAL A 268 -10.84 -1.70 1.92
N ALA A 269 -10.29 -2.90 1.92
CA ALA A 269 -10.90 -4.03 2.58
C ALA A 269 -10.16 -4.35 3.88
N VAL A 270 -10.92 -4.65 4.94
CA VAL A 270 -10.42 -5.26 6.17
C VAL A 270 -10.89 -6.70 6.22
N ILE A 271 -9.95 -7.62 6.34
CA ILE A 271 -10.16 -9.05 6.18
C ILE A 271 -9.71 -9.75 7.46
N SER A 272 -10.54 -10.64 7.99
CA SER A 272 -10.22 -11.44 9.19
C SER A 272 -10.76 -12.87 9.11
N ILE A 273 -10.26 -13.72 10.00
CA ILE A 273 -10.63 -15.14 10.10
C ILE A 273 -11.90 -15.31 10.93
#